data_769bb49659eeb1c668901fa3e06235d7
#
_entry.id   769bb49659eeb1c668901fa3e06235d7
#
_cell.length_a   1.000
_cell.length_b   1.000
_cell.length_c   1.000
_cell.angle_alpha   90.00
_cell.angle_beta   90.00
_cell.angle_gamma   90.00
#
_symmetry.space_group_name_H-M   'P 1'
#
loop_
_entity.id
_entity.type
_entity.pdbx_description
1 polymer ?
#
loop_
_entity_poly.entity_id
_entity_poly.type
_entity_poly.pdbx_seq_one_letter_code
_entity_poly.pdbx_strand_id
1 'polypeptide(L)'
;MKNSPKTMPIMSETDSFFIVFILIVWGIGGFPVALCAQGAAGVLPETHLVEVGKGYSQTSVNTAVFRNNSLVTQGDEQYISYYDAEGFLTLGKRNLHAGQWTLHRTQYKGNVKDAHNVISMMLDGDGYIHVAFDHHGQPLNYCRSIAPHSLELGEKEPMTGVDEGNVTYPEFYLLSGGDLLFAYRSGSSGRGNLVMNRYSLKEKKWSRVQDVLIDGENKRNAYWQLYV
;
A
#
# COMPACT_ATOMS: atom_id res chain seq x y z
N MET A 1 -30.79 26.22 -36.13
CA MET A 1 -31.50 25.84 -34.90
C MET A 1 -30.44 25.55 -33.84
N LYS A 2 -30.31 26.44 -32.85
CA LYS A 2 -29.31 26.36 -31.75
C LYS A 2 -29.93 25.57 -30.61
N ASN A 3 -29.35 24.45 -30.24
CA ASN A 3 -29.69 23.75 -29.00
C ASN A 3 -28.78 24.23 -27.88
N SER A 4 -29.37 24.91 -26.91
CA SER A 4 -28.78 25.34 -25.66
C SER A 4 -28.70 24.15 -24.67
N PRO A 5 -27.63 23.98 -23.90
CA PRO A 5 -27.57 22.94 -22.86
C PRO A 5 -28.45 23.31 -21.67
N LYS A 6 -29.27 22.36 -21.22
CA LYS A 6 -30.06 22.46 -19.99
C LYS A 6 -29.14 22.30 -18.79
N THR A 7 -29.04 23.33 -17.98
CA THR A 7 -28.46 23.30 -16.64
C THR A 7 -29.38 22.49 -15.71
N MET A 8 -28.83 21.47 -15.04
CA MET A 8 -29.44 20.80 -13.90
C MET A 8 -29.46 21.76 -12.67
N PRO A 9 -30.55 21.79 -11.90
CA PRO A 9 -30.56 22.56 -10.67
C PRO A 9 -29.71 21.90 -9.60
N ILE A 10 -28.94 22.72 -8.90
CA ILE A 10 -28.23 22.37 -7.67
C ILE A 10 -29.28 22.15 -6.59
N MET A 11 -29.37 20.94 -6.05
CA MET A 11 -30.21 20.65 -4.88
C MET A 11 -29.62 21.35 -3.66
N SER A 12 -30.40 22.19 -3.01
CA SER A 12 -30.08 22.83 -1.76
C SER A 12 -30.07 21.81 -0.61
N GLU A 13 -29.08 21.93 0.24
CA GLU A 13 -29.00 21.27 1.55
C GLU A 13 -30.27 21.65 2.36
N THR A 14 -31.09 20.68 2.67
CA THR A 14 -31.95 20.53 3.85
C THR A 14 -33.08 19.56 3.54
N ASP A 15 -32.83 18.26 3.68
CA ASP A 15 -33.89 17.30 4.01
C ASP A 15 -33.23 16.01 4.54
N SER A 16 -32.82 16.08 5.83
CA SER A 16 -32.48 14.89 6.61
C SER A 16 -33.76 14.23 7.07
N PHE A 17 -34.24 13.22 6.37
CA PHE A 17 -35.29 12.34 6.86
C PHE A 17 -34.75 11.44 7.97
N PHE A 18 -35.07 11.80 9.24
CA PHE A 18 -34.90 10.89 10.37
C PHE A 18 -36.05 9.87 10.37
N ILE A 19 -35.79 8.63 10.08
CA ILE A 19 -36.72 7.53 10.34
C ILE A 19 -36.55 7.11 11.80
N VAL A 20 -37.48 7.51 12.65
CA VAL A 20 -37.55 7.05 14.04
C VAL A 20 -38.35 5.75 14.08
N PHE A 21 -37.68 4.63 14.33
CA PHE A 21 -38.37 3.39 14.68
C PHE A 21 -38.78 3.41 16.17
N ILE A 22 -40.06 3.53 16.46
CA ILE A 22 -40.60 3.36 17.81
C ILE A 22 -40.99 1.89 17.96
N LEU A 23 -40.17 1.12 18.71
CA LEU A 23 -40.54 -0.21 19.17
C LEU A 23 -41.29 -0.05 20.52
N ILE A 24 -42.61 -0.29 20.50
CA ILE A 24 -43.41 -0.35 21.74
C ILE A 24 -43.39 -1.81 22.20
N VAL A 25 -42.68 -2.07 23.30
CA VAL A 25 -42.73 -3.36 23.99
C VAL A 25 -43.71 -3.26 25.16
N TRP A 26 -44.81 -4.02 25.11
CA TRP A 26 -45.77 -4.16 26.22
C TRP A 26 -45.21 -5.19 27.21
N GLY A 27 -44.73 -4.72 28.36
CA GLY A 27 -44.37 -5.60 29.47
C GLY A 27 -45.57 -5.78 30.39
N ILE A 28 -45.69 -6.94 31.01
CA ILE A 28 -46.73 -7.29 32.01
C ILE A 28 -46.48 -6.44 33.25
N GLY A 29 -47.15 -5.29 33.34
CA GLY A 29 -46.98 -4.35 34.45
C GLY A 29 -47.28 -2.88 34.15
N GLY A 30 -47.76 -2.52 32.98
CA GLY A 30 -48.55 -1.32 32.73
C GLY A 30 -47.83 0.05 32.75
N PHE A 31 -46.49 0.14 32.58
CA PHE A 31 -45.84 1.44 32.37
C PHE A 31 -45.03 1.42 31.08
N PRO A 32 -45.22 2.39 30.16
CA PRO A 32 -44.36 2.49 28.96
C PRO A 32 -42.98 3.02 29.35
N VAL A 33 -41.96 2.17 29.18
CA VAL A 33 -40.59 2.64 29.27
C VAL A 33 -40.21 3.20 27.88
N ALA A 34 -40.19 4.51 27.74
CA ALA A 34 -39.64 5.16 26.56
C ALA A 34 -38.12 5.04 26.61
N LEU A 35 -37.53 4.10 25.84
CA LEU A 35 -36.09 4.02 25.63
C LEU A 35 -35.70 5.06 24.58
N CYS A 36 -35.37 6.27 25.03
CA CYS A 36 -34.73 7.24 24.18
C CYS A 36 -33.31 6.77 23.92
N ALA A 37 -33.06 6.13 22.78
CA ALA A 37 -31.72 5.97 22.24
C ALA A 37 -31.22 7.39 21.86
N GLN A 38 -30.56 8.06 22.77
CA GLN A 38 -29.73 9.21 22.44
C GLN A 38 -28.52 8.64 21.68
N GLY A 39 -28.65 8.56 20.36
CA GLY A 39 -27.49 8.41 19.50
C GLY A 39 -26.59 9.62 19.69
N ALA A 40 -25.48 9.46 20.39
CA ALA A 40 -24.43 10.46 20.35
C ALA A 40 -24.09 10.65 18.87
N ALA A 41 -24.42 11.79 18.31
CA ALA A 41 -23.89 12.20 17.02
C ALA A 41 -22.38 12.32 17.22
N GLY A 42 -21.67 11.23 16.88
CA GLY A 42 -20.22 11.22 16.90
C GLY A 42 -19.76 12.30 15.92
N VAL A 43 -19.09 13.32 16.44
CA VAL A 43 -18.39 14.29 15.60
C VAL A 43 -17.42 13.47 14.76
N LEU A 44 -17.64 13.44 13.44
CA LEU A 44 -16.70 12.79 12.53
C LEU A 44 -15.34 13.49 12.71
N PRO A 45 -14.25 12.74 12.79
CA PRO A 45 -12.93 13.35 12.92
C PRO A 45 -12.68 14.28 11.73
N GLU A 46 -12.14 15.44 12.01
CA GLU A 46 -11.76 16.41 10.98
C GLU A 46 -10.71 15.76 10.07
N THR A 47 -10.94 15.79 8.75
CA THR A 47 -10.06 15.19 7.77
C THR A 47 -9.21 16.28 7.13
N HIS A 48 -7.89 16.12 7.23
CA HIS A 48 -6.93 17.04 6.61
C HIS A 48 -6.22 16.35 5.44
N LEU A 49 -6.15 17.05 4.30
CA LEU A 49 -5.35 16.63 3.16
C LEU A 49 -3.94 17.21 3.30
N VAL A 50 -2.94 16.33 3.21
CA VAL A 50 -1.53 16.73 3.20
C VAL A 50 -0.93 16.37 1.86
N GLU A 51 -0.53 17.40 1.10
CA GLU A 51 0.11 17.22 -0.19
C GLU A 51 1.49 16.58 -0.02
N VAL A 52 1.80 15.54 -0.82
CA VAL A 52 3.09 14.87 -0.85
C VAL A 52 3.98 15.50 -1.93
N GLY A 53 3.55 15.46 -3.18
CA GLY A 53 4.31 15.94 -4.33
C GLY A 53 3.70 15.49 -5.65
N LYS A 54 4.31 15.93 -6.77
CA LYS A 54 3.85 15.59 -8.11
C LYS A 54 4.28 14.17 -8.49
N GLY A 55 3.31 13.27 -8.67
CA GLY A 55 3.51 11.93 -9.17
C GLY A 55 3.29 11.78 -10.67
N TYR A 56 3.81 10.71 -11.27
CA TYR A 56 3.49 10.32 -12.63
C TYR A 56 2.01 9.98 -12.75
N SER A 57 1.33 10.54 -13.74
CA SER A 57 -0.14 10.48 -13.87
C SER A 57 -0.65 10.05 -15.25
N GLN A 58 0.25 9.71 -16.20
CA GLN A 58 -0.17 9.25 -17.53
C GLN A 58 -0.58 7.77 -17.56
N THR A 59 -0.29 7.01 -16.50
CA THR A 59 -0.77 5.65 -16.25
C THR A 59 -1.18 5.53 -14.79
N SER A 60 -1.81 4.39 -14.41
CA SER A 60 -2.19 4.12 -13.03
C SER A 60 -1.06 3.56 -12.15
N VAL A 61 0.22 3.63 -12.55
CA VAL A 61 1.35 3.02 -11.82
C VAL A 61 1.42 3.43 -10.35
N ASN A 62 1.06 4.67 -10.03
CA ASN A 62 1.00 5.18 -8.65
C ASN A 62 -0.32 4.91 -7.94
N THR A 63 -1.33 4.33 -8.63
CA THR A 63 -2.69 4.13 -8.10
C THR A 63 -3.28 2.77 -8.44
N ALA A 64 -2.50 1.87 -9.02
CA ALA A 64 -2.97 0.53 -9.40
C ALA A 64 -3.44 -0.27 -8.17
N VAL A 65 -4.49 -1.07 -8.35
CA VAL A 65 -5.14 -1.83 -7.27
C VAL A 65 -4.20 -2.82 -6.56
N PHE A 66 -3.19 -3.33 -7.25
CA PHE A 66 -2.17 -4.23 -6.70
C PHE A 66 -0.93 -3.50 -6.15
N ARG A 67 -1.01 -2.17 -5.96
CA ARG A 67 0.04 -1.37 -5.34
C ARG A 67 -0.14 -1.41 -3.82
N ASN A 68 0.49 -2.40 -3.18
CA ASN A 68 0.48 -2.58 -1.73
C ASN A 68 1.76 -2.03 -1.10
N ASN A 69 1.65 -1.60 0.18
CA ASN A 69 2.80 -1.16 0.99
C ASN A 69 3.64 -0.04 0.36
N SER A 70 2.98 0.93 -0.26
CA SER A 70 3.61 2.14 -0.77
C SER A 70 3.54 3.31 0.22
N LEU A 71 2.79 3.14 1.29
CA LEU A 71 2.65 4.03 2.44
C LEU A 71 2.76 3.18 3.71
N VAL A 72 3.73 3.48 4.56
CA VAL A 72 4.02 2.72 5.78
C VAL A 72 4.17 3.69 6.95
N THR A 73 3.65 3.31 8.11
CA THR A 73 3.79 4.06 9.36
C THR A 73 4.55 3.22 10.37
N GLN A 74 5.59 3.79 10.98
CA GLN A 74 6.35 3.20 12.07
C GLN A 74 6.48 4.22 13.20
N GLY A 75 5.83 3.96 14.32
CA GLY A 75 5.70 4.95 15.40
C GLY A 75 4.99 6.21 14.89
N ASP A 76 5.59 7.38 15.13
CA ASP A 76 5.07 8.67 14.66
C ASP A 76 5.59 9.08 13.28
N GLU A 77 6.42 8.26 12.65
CA GLU A 77 6.97 8.52 11.32
C GLU A 77 6.16 7.79 10.25
N GLN A 78 5.83 8.49 9.19
CA GLN A 78 5.14 7.95 8.02
C GLN A 78 6.04 8.06 6.79
N TYR A 79 6.10 6.99 6.01
CA TYR A 79 6.94 6.87 4.81
C TYR A 79 6.08 6.60 3.59
N ILE A 80 6.44 7.18 2.46
CA ILE A 80 5.76 6.97 1.18
C ILE A 80 6.77 6.73 0.08
N SER A 81 6.38 5.90 -0.90
CA SER A 81 7.12 5.69 -2.13
C SER A 81 6.21 5.90 -3.34
N TYR A 82 6.70 6.56 -4.38
CA TYR A 82 5.97 6.79 -5.62
C TYR A 82 6.94 7.11 -6.76
N TYR A 83 6.48 7.02 -8.00
CA TYR A 83 7.22 7.57 -9.14
C TYR A 83 6.82 9.02 -9.35
N ASP A 84 7.81 9.92 -9.36
CA ASP A 84 7.58 11.32 -9.63
C ASP A 84 7.16 11.58 -11.09
N ALA A 85 6.90 12.84 -11.45
CA ALA A 85 6.42 13.19 -12.79
C ALA A 85 7.36 12.78 -13.93
N GLU A 86 8.63 12.53 -13.64
CA GLU A 86 9.67 12.08 -14.59
C GLU A 86 9.91 10.56 -14.53
N GLY A 87 9.23 9.84 -13.63
CA GLY A 87 9.33 8.40 -13.45
C GLY A 87 10.47 7.96 -12.55
N PHE A 88 11.06 8.85 -11.76
CA PHE A 88 12.03 8.47 -10.75
C PHE A 88 11.35 7.94 -9.49
N LEU A 89 11.89 6.87 -8.93
CA LEU A 89 11.53 6.40 -7.60
C LEU A 89 11.82 7.51 -6.59
N THR A 90 10.80 7.99 -5.94
CA THR A 90 10.87 9.05 -4.93
C THR A 90 10.37 8.50 -3.61
N LEU A 91 11.15 8.68 -2.56
CA LEU A 91 10.79 8.37 -1.19
C LEU A 91 10.44 9.66 -0.44
N GLY A 92 9.51 9.54 0.49
CA GLY A 92 9.17 10.63 1.38
C GLY A 92 9.01 10.14 2.80
N LYS A 93 9.27 11.03 3.76
CA LYS A 93 8.92 10.82 5.17
C LYS A 93 8.32 12.07 5.78
N ARG A 94 7.47 11.89 6.76
CA ARG A 94 6.96 12.94 7.63
C ARG A 94 6.78 12.43 9.05
N ASN A 95 6.87 13.32 10.00
CA ASN A 95 6.30 13.08 11.32
C ASN A 95 4.79 13.38 11.28
N LEU A 96 3.96 12.51 11.83
CA LEU A 96 2.50 12.65 11.84
C LEU A 96 2.02 13.94 12.51
N HIS A 97 2.79 14.45 13.50
CA HIS A 97 2.47 15.67 14.22
C HIS A 97 3.00 16.95 13.55
N ALA A 98 4.01 16.84 12.67
CA ALA A 98 4.61 17.98 11.98
C ALA A 98 3.94 18.31 10.62
N GLY A 99 3.25 17.34 10.03
CA GLY A 99 2.38 17.54 8.86
C GLY A 99 3.07 17.74 7.50
N GLN A 100 4.36 17.99 7.43
CA GLN A 100 5.07 18.22 6.17
C GLN A 100 5.93 17.02 5.75
N TRP A 101 5.97 16.75 4.44
CA TRP A 101 6.80 15.71 3.84
C TRP A 101 8.19 16.23 3.51
N THR A 102 9.21 15.47 3.88
CA THR A 102 10.56 15.57 3.33
C THR A 102 10.67 14.54 2.22
N LEU A 103 11.02 14.97 1.00
CA LEU A 103 11.11 14.11 -0.18
C LEU A 103 12.55 13.95 -0.64
N HIS A 104 12.87 12.76 -1.12
CA HIS A 104 14.15 12.44 -1.74
C HIS A 104 13.91 11.68 -3.04
N ARG A 105 14.30 12.27 -4.18
CA ARG A 105 14.35 11.60 -5.48
C ARG A 105 15.60 10.72 -5.51
N THR A 106 15.41 9.42 -5.67
CA THR A 106 16.53 8.47 -5.75
C THR A 106 17.18 8.48 -7.14
N GLN A 107 18.29 7.78 -7.28
CA GLN A 107 18.94 7.55 -8.57
C GLN A 107 18.19 6.58 -9.49
N TYR A 108 17.15 5.92 -9.00
CA TYR A 108 16.44 4.86 -9.71
C TYR A 108 15.22 5.38 -10.46
N LYS A 109 15.00 4.80 -11.64
CA LYS A 109 13.87 5.11 -12.51
C LYS A 109 13.15 3.83 -12.89
N GLY A 110 11.81 3.85 -12.90
CA GLY A 110 10.99 2.72 -13.34
C GLY A 110 10.36 2.94 -14.71
N ASN A 111 9.90 1.85 -15.33
CA ASN A 111 9.05 1.91 -16.52
C ASN A 111 7.60 2.26 -16.12
N VAL A 112 7.33 3.53 -15.92
CA VAL A 112 6.03 4.06 -15.52
C VAL A 112 4.92 3.93 -16.56
N LYS A 113 5.24 3.46 -17.77
CA LYS A 113 4.26 3.20 -18.84
C LYS A 113 3.47 1.92 -18.61
N ASP A 114 3.95 1.04 -17.75
CA ASP A 114 3.27 -0.19 -17.36
C ASP A 114 2.82 -0.11 -15.91
N ALA A 115 1.51 -0.15 -15.69
CA ALA A 115 0.91 -0.04 -14.36
C ALA A 115 1.24 -1.22 -13.42
N HIS A 116 1.80 -2.34 -13.92
CA HIS A 116 2.27 -3.45 -13.08
C HIS A 116 3.56 -3.12 -12.32
N ASN A 117 4.34 -2.15 -12.80
CA ASN A 117 5.65 -1.79 -12.23
C ASN A 117 5.54 -0.97 -10.94
N VAL A 118 4.63 -1.37 -10.06
CA VAL A 118 4.39 -0.73 -8.76
C VAL A 118 5.60 -0.84 -7.83
N ILE A 119 5.58 -0.04 -6.79
CA ILE A 119 6.59 -0.04 -5.72
C ILE A 119 5.98 -0.69 -4.49
N SER A 120 6.73 -1.58 -3.84
CA SER A 120 6.47 -2.07 -2.50
C SER A 120 7.61 -1.66 -1.57
N MET A 121 7.28 -1.18 -0.38
CA MET A 121 8.24 -0.66 0.58
C MET A 121 7.86 -1.11 1.99
N MET A 122 8.84 -1.40 2.84
CA MET A 122 8.64 -1.69 4.26
C MET A 122 9.87 -1.27 5.05
N LEU A 123 9.69 -0.91 6.33
CA LEU A 123 10.77 -0.74 7.26
C LEU A 123 10.96 -2.02 8.07
N ASP A 124 12.21 -2.41 8.28
CA ASP A 124 12.55 -3.47 9.23
C ASP A 124 12.52 -2.95 10.68
N GLY A 125 12.73 -3.84 11.65
CA GLY A 125 12.71 -3.48 13.07
C GLY A 125 13.82 -2.54 13.51
N ASP A 126 14.90 -2.38 12.73
CA ASP A 126 15.97 -1.40 12.98
C ASP A 126 15.73 -0.07 12.22
N GLY A 127 14.64 0.05 11.47
CA GLY A 127 14.28 1.26 10.73
C GLY A 127 14.93 1.40 9.36
N TYR A 128 15.58 0.35 8.83
CA TYR A 128 16.02 0.39 7.43
C TYR A 128 14.84 0.26 6.48
N ILE A 129 14.80 1.09 5.45
CA ILE A 129 13.80 1.02 4.40
C ILE A 129 14.22 -0.03 3.38
N HIS A 130 13.36 -1.00 3.12
CA HIS A 130 13.49 -2.00 2.06
C HIS A 130 12.52 -1.63 0.94
N VAL A 131 13.00 -1.57 -0.31
CA VAL A 131 12.20 -1.15 -1.47
C VAL A 131 12.40 -2.12 -2.63
N ALA A 132 11.29 -2.58 -3.21
CA ALA A 132 11.25 -3.34 -4.45
C ALA A 132 10.39 -2.58 -5.48
N PHE A 133 10.85 -2.45 -6.71
CA PHE A 133 10.22 -1.58 -7.71
C PHE A 133 10.48 -2.05 -9.13
N ASP A 134 9.60 -1.62 -10.08
CA ASP A 134 9.76 -1.82 -11.52
C ASP A 134 9.76 -3.29 -11.95
N HIS A 135 8.73 -4.05 -11.53
CA HIS A 135 8.63 -5.49 -11.79
C HIS A 135 7.39 -5.89 -12.58
N HIS A 136 7.60 -6.34 -13.80
CA HIS A 136 6.62 -7.08 -14.60
C HIS A 136 7.35 -8.14 -15.44
N GLY A 137 7.99 -9.12 -14.75
CA GLY A 137 8.82 -10.16 -15.36
C GLY A 137 10.30 -9.75 -15.55
N GLN A 138 10.75 -8.69 -14.87
CA GLN A 138 12.15 -8.29 -14.84
C GLN A 138 12.92 -8.97 -13.70
N PRO A 139 14.27 -8.97 -13.74
CA PRO A 139 15.08 -9.32 -12.59
C PRO A 139 14.74 -8.46 -11.37
N LEU A 140 15.00 -9.00 -10.19
CA LEU A 140 14.75 -8.32 -8.93
C LEU A 140 15.46 -6.95 -8.86
N ASN A 141 14.69 -5.90 -8.71
CA ASN A 141 15.14 -4.55 -8.35
C ASN A 141 14.83 -4.32 -6.87
N TYR A 142 15.79 -4.60 -6.03
CA TYR A 142 15.67 -4.44 -4.58
C TYR A 142 16.84 -3.62 -4.05
N CYS A 143 16.56 -2.69 -3.15
CA CYS A 143 17.53 -1.86 -2.44
C CYS A 143 17.14 -1.71 -0.99
N ARG A 144 18.14 -1.40 -0.14
CA ARG A 144 17.91 -0.91 1.23
C ARG A 144 18.39 0.52 1.37
N SER A 145 17.85 1.23 2.35
CA SER A 145 18.41 2.53 2.75
C SER A 145 19.82 2.37 3.32
N ILE A 146 20.65 3.40 3.13
CA ILE A 146 22.04 3.39 3.61
C ILE A 146 22.19 3.48 5.14
N ALA A 147 21.12 3.92 5.83
CA ALA A 147 21.03 4.04 7.26
C ALA A 147 19.58 3.92 7.73
N PRO A 148 19.32 3.64 9.03
CA PRO A 148 17.98 3.70 9.59
C PRO A 148 17.29 5.03 9.31
N HIS A 149 16.02 4.96 8.88
CA HIS A 149 15.17 6.12 8.57
C HIS A 149 15.71 7.06 7.49
N SER A 150 16.76 6.66 6.75
CA SER A 150 17.28 7.41 5.61
C SER A 150 16.41 7.20 4.39
N LEU A 151 16.17 8.27 3.62
CA LEU A 151 15.53 8.20 2.30
C LEU A 151 16.51 7.92 1.15
N GLU A 152 17.82 7.92 1.44
CA GLU A 152 18.85 7.57 0.48
C GLU A 152 18.97 6.05 0.39
N LEU A 153 18.93 5.51 -0.84
CA LEU A 153 19.03 4.09 -1.12
C LEU A 153 20.45 3.71 -1.52
N GLY A 154 20.91 2.56 -1.04
CA GLY A 154 22.12 1.91 -1.50
C GLY A 154 21.98 1.31 -2.90
N GLU A 155 23.00 0.58 -3.34
CA GLU A 155 22.99 -0.16 -4.60
C GLU A 155 21.94 -1.29 -4.61
N LYS A 156 21.54 -1.71 -5.80
CA LYS A 156 20.69 -2.90 -5.97
C LYS A 156 21.44 -4.15 -5.52
N GLU A 157 20.78 -4.96 -4.72
CA GLU A 157 21.33 -6.21 -4.20
C GLU A 157 20.36 -7.38 -4.39
N PRO A 158 20.86 -8.62 -4.54
CA PRO A 158 20.01 -9.80 -4.52
C PRO A 158 19.51 -10.06 -3.08
N MET A 159 18.41 -10.77 -2.94
CA MET A 159 17.98 -11.32 -1.65
C MET A 159 18.60 -12.69 -1.40
N THR A 160 18.22 -13.70 -2.18
CA THR A 160 18.76 -15.07 -2.11
C THR A 160 19.54 -15.48 -3.34
N GLY A 161 19.37 -14.76 -4.45
CA GLY A 161 19.92 -15.09 -5.77
C GLY A 161 19.18 -16.21 -6.50
N VAL A 162 18.08 -16.74 -5.93
CA VAL A 162 17.32 -17.86 -6.49
C VAL A 162 15.92 -17.39 -6.88
N ASP A 163 15.46 -17.74 -8.10
CA ASP A 163 14.17 -17.38 -8.69
C ASP A 163 13.91 -15.87 -8.82
N GLU A 164 14.96 -15.06 -8.82
CA GLU A 164 14.92 -13.61 -8.87
C GLU A 164 15.06 -13.03 -10.29
N GLY A 165 15.04 -13.88 -11.31
CA GLY A 165 15.20 -13.46 -12.71
C GLY A 165 13.94 -12.92 -13.39
N ASN A 166 12.75 -13.26 -12.89
CA ASN A 166 11.46 -12.89 -13.49
C ASN A 166 10.44 -12.55 -12.39
N VAL A 167 10.58 -11.39 -11.78
CA VAL A 167 9.76 -10.95 -10.64
C VAL A 167 8.55 -10.16 -11.11
N THR A 168 7.40 -10.41 -10.51
CA THR A 168 6.18 -9.60 -10.65
C THR A 168 5.42 -9.58 -9.32
N TYR A 169 4.69 -8.48 -9.05
CA TYR A 169 3.88 -8.29 -7.85
C TYR A 169 4.67 -8.46 -6.54
N PRO A 170 5.73 -7.66 -6.33
CA PRO A 170 6.49 -7.71 -5.09
C PRO A 170 5.68 -7.14 -3.92
N GLU A 171 5.69 -7.83 -2.79
CA GLU A 171 5.05 -7.36 -1.57
C GLU A 171 5.90 -7.65 -0.34
N PHE A 172 6.12 -6.61 0.48
CA PHE A 172 6.74 -6.75 1.79
C PHE A 172 5.68 -6.86 2.89
N TYR A 173 6.00 -7.61 3.93
CA TYR A 173 5.21 -7.72 5.16
C TYR A 173 6.14 -7.61 6.36
N LEU A 174 5.76 -6.81 7.36
CA LEU A 174 6.47 -6.70 8.62
C LEU A 174 5.99 -7.82 9.56
N LEU A 175 6.92 -8.57 10.11
CA LEU A 175 6.64 -9.58 11.12
C LEU A 175 6.81 -9.03 12.53
N SER A 176 6.15 -9.66 13.51
CA SER A 176 6.43 -9.39 14.92
C SER A 176 7.91 -9.64 15.21
N GLY A 177 8.56 -8.68 15.86
CA GLY A 177 10.01 -8.72 16.12
C GLY A 177 10.88 -8.03 15.07
N GLY A 178 10.29 -7.47 14.01
CA GLY A 178 10.97 -6.61 13.05
C GLY A 178 11.58 -7.31 11.85
N ASP A 179 11.48 -8.63 11.74
CA ASP A 179 11.80 -9.37 10.50
C ASP A 179 10.83 -8.99 9.38
N LEU A 180 11.22 -9.22 8.13
CA LEU A 180 10.35 -9.00 6.98
C LEU A 180 10.06 -10.32 6.25
N LEU A 181 8.86 -10.41 5.65
CA LEU A 181 8.59 -11.31 4.55
C LEU A 181 8.55 -10.52 3.25
N PHE A 182 8.98 -11.16 2.16
CA PHE A 182 8.89 -10.64 0.81
C PHE A 182 8.32 -11.72 -0.10
N ALA A 183 7.14 -11.46 -0.64
CA ALA A 183 6.44 -12.36 -1.54
C ALA A 183 6.44 -11.81 -2.96
N TYR A 184 6.58 -12.67 -3.96
CA TYR A 184 6.50 -12.28 -5.37
C TYR A 184 6.17 -13.47 -6.25
N ARG A 185 5.65 -13.19 -7.45
CA ARG A 185 5.56 -14.20 -8.51
C ARG A 185 6.91 -14.30 -9.23
N SER A 186 7.51 -15.49 -9.24
CA SER A 186 8.58 -15.84 -10.15
C SER A 186 8.01 -16.50 -11.40
N GLY A 187 8.43 -16.06 -12.57
CA GLY A 187 7.93 -16.55 -13.85
C GLY A 187 6.94 -15.58 -14.53
N SER A 188 6.09 -16.11 -15.42
CA SER A 188 5.22 -15.29 -16.25
C SER A 188 3.72 -15.64 -16.07
N SER A 189 2.85 -14.88 -16.74
CA SER A 189 1.41 -15.18 -16.79
C SER A 189 1.17 -16.61 -17.31
N GLY A 190 0.32 -17.36 -16.61
CA GLY A 190 -0.01 -18.76 -16.93
C GLY A 190 1.02 -19.80 -16.48
N ARG A 191 2.18 -19.40 -15.94
CA ARG A 191 3.25 -20.30 -15.51
C ARG A 191 4.17 -19.65 -14.47
N GLY A 192 3.58 -19.10 -13.42
CA GLY A 192 4.34 -18.45 -12.36
C GLY A 192 4.21 -19.18 -11.03
N ASN A 193 5.26 -19.10 -10.23
CA ASN A 193 5.34 -19.63 -8.89
C ASN A 193 5.23 -18.52 -7.85
N LEU A 194 4.58 -18.78 -6.73
CA LEU A 194 4.69 -17.90 -5.57
C LEU A 194 5.95 -18.24 -4.80
N VAL A 195 6.79 -17.25 -4.64
CA VAL A 195 8.05 -17.33 -3.90
C VAL A 195 7.95 -16.41 -2.68
N MET A 196 8.51 -16.87 -1.55
CA MET A 196 8.54 -16.08 -0.33
C MET A 196 9.92 -16.17 0.33
N ASN A 197 10.51 -15.01 0.56
CA ASN A 197 11.77 -14.84 1.29
C ASN A 197 11.49 -14.20 2.65
N ARG A 198 12.35 -14.50 3.64
CA ARG A 198 12.35 -13.87 4.96
C ARG A 198 13.67 -13.15 5.19
N TYR A 199 13.61 -11.90 5.62
CA TYR A 199 14.73 -11.16 6.16
C TYR A 199 14.80 -11.37 7.65
N SER A 200 15.93 -11.85 8.14
CA SER A 200 16.22 -11.96 9.57
C SER A 200 16.87 -10.67 10.06
N LEU A 201 16.20 -9.96 10.95
CA LEU A 201 16.74 -8.75 11.56
C LEU A 201 18.04 -9.05 12.33
N LYS A 202 18.11 -10.21 12.98
CA LYS A 202 19.27 -10.67 13.73
C LYS A 202 20.48 -10.95 12.85
N GLU A 203 20.24 -11.64 11.71
CA GLU A 203 21.32 -12.10 10.82
C GLU A 203 21.63 -11.09 9.72
N LYS A 204 20.78 -10.06 9.54
CA LYS A 204 20.85 -9.06 8.48
C LYS A 204 20.89 -9.70 7.08
N LYS A 205 20.17 -10.80 6.90
CA LYS A 205 20.22 -11.63 5.72
C LYS A 205 18.85 -12.15 5.30
N TRP A 206 18.65 -12.23 4.00
CA TRP A 206 17.52 -12.91 3.38
C TRP A 206 17.75 -14.42 3.32
N SER A 207 16.69 -15.18 3.52
CA SER A 207 16.64 -16.62 3.31
C SER A 207 15.32 -16.99 2.64
N ARG A 208 15.32 -18.11 1.89
CA ARG A 208 14.08 -18.65 1.32
C ARG A 208 13.26 -19.29 2.44
N VAL A 209 11.96 -18.96 2.51
CA VAL A 209 11.05 -19.60 3.48
C VAL A 209 10.83 -21.07 3.10
N GLN A 210 10.68 -21.32 1.80
CA GLN A 210 10.49 -22.64 1.21
C GLN A 210 10.83 -22.55 -0.29
N ASP A 211 11.28 -23.60 -0.95
CA ASP A 211 11.75 -23.57 -2.34
C ASP A 211 10.72 -22.96 -3.28
N VAL A 212 9.48 -23.41 -3.20
CA VAL A 212 8.33 -22.78 -3.85
C VAL A 212 7.16 -22.87 -2.91
N LEU A 213 6.55 -21.73 -2.55
CA LEU A 213 5.41 -21.72 -1.63
C LEU A 213 4.14 -22.22 -2.33
N ILE A 214 3.90 -21.78 -3.56
CA ILE A 214 2.86 -22.30 -4.44
C ILE A 214 3.47 -22.52 -5.82
N ASP A 215 3.48 -23.79 -6.25
CA ASP A 215 3.98 -24.18 -7.57
C ASP A 215 2.87 -24.05 -8.61
N GLY A 216 3.12 -23.23 -9.63
CA GLY A 216 2.26 -23.11 -10.82
C GLY A 216 2.46 -24.25 -11.81
N GLU A 217 3.34 -25.25 -11.51
CA GLU A 217 3.62 -26.42 -12.36
C GLU A 217 3.97 -26.06 -13.81
N ASN A 218 4.49 -24.85 -14.03
CA ASN A 218 4.73 -24.26 -15.34
C ASN A 218 3.50 -24.25 -16.27
N LYS A 219 2.29 -24.30 -15.70
CA LYS A 219 0.99 -24.37 -16.41
C LYS A 219 -0.06 -23.44 -15.86
N ARG A 220 0.15 -22.85 -14.67
CA ARG A 220 -0.82 -22.04 -13.95
C ARG A 220 -0.17 -20.78 -13.41
N ASN A 221 -0.98 -19.78 -13.16
CA ASN A 221 -0.54 -18.64 -12.34
C ASN A 221 -0.71 -18.96 -10.87
N ALA A 222 0.33 -18.74 -10.08
CA ALA A 222 0.19 -18.57 -8.64
C ALA A 222 -0.20 -17.11 -8.37
N TYR A 223 -1.49 -16.82 -8.37
CA TYR A 223 -2.03 -15.57 -7.84
C TYR A 223 -2.34 -15.76 -6.38
N TRP A 224 -2.00 -14.79 -5.59
CA TRP A 224 -2.31 -14.78 -4.17
C TRP A 224 -2.72 -13.37 -3.76
N GLN A 225 -3.45 -13.31 -2.68
CA GLN A 225 -3.69 -12.10 -1.92
C GLN A 225 -3.48 -12.48 -0.46
N LEU A 226 -2.43 -11.95 0.14
CA LEU A 226 -2.19 -12.11 1.57
C LEU A 226 -2.95 -11.00 2.30
N TYR A 227 -3.80 -11.43 3.24
CA TYR A 227 -4.40 -10.55 4.24
C TYR A 227 -3.62 -10.76 5.53
N VAL A 228 -3.05 -9.70 6.06
CA VAL A 228 -2.31 -9.71 7.33
C VAL A 228 -3.04 -8.83 8.32
#